data_a2eb2e248b40a7e5bdc7eecba6f121d0
#
_entry.id   a2eb2e248b40a7e5bdc7eecba6f121d0
#
_cell.length_a   1.000
_cell.length_b   1.000
_cell.length_c   1.000
_cell.angle_alpha   90.00
_cell.angle_beta   90.00
_cell.angle_gamma   90.00
#
_symmetry.space_group_name_H-M   'P 1'
#
loop_
_entity.id
_entity.type
_entity.pdbx_description
1 polymer ?
#
loop_
_entity_poly.entity_id
_entity_poly.type
_entity_poly.pdbx_seq_one_letter_code
_entity_poly.pdbx_strand_id
1 'polypeptide(L)'
;MLSSVVHLLHDRFGQRCLLVGAGAWNSRLYQDHPDVERVLSFSRHMPFMLSSAWWQILVALHQGAPGPVYVCERSPRQLVRIRRMLKISAIDPSRCLFISDIADAREHLTDRYVLLGQLTPPAISATDYPFSPSVRAAPRLSVSDNERTELGGWLQARGWLGRKLVMIQPGNFRSMSRRREQWRRLNADDKAWPVENWVCLLRKVLDTLPDVLVVLCGAPQEGQMLREIQLAAATPDVVAAELGLRQLLGMSELAHSMISVDTGPAHAAAALGLPLVVMFGAESQREWLPRSPSGSTVLGIGGPPVSRRVDQISVEEVFAAWRSLLPAVHDRQAHAPVQSE
;
A
#
# COMPACT_ATOMS: atom_id res chain seq x y z
N MET A 1 3.33 3.81 -3.04
CA MET A 1 4.54 4.62 -3.36
C MET A 1 4.42 5.37 -4.68
N LEU A 2 4.05 4.76 -5.81
CA LEU A 2 3.95 5.44 -7.11
C LEU A 2 3.01 6.65 -7.12
N SER A 3 1.93 6.65 -6.33
CA SER A 3 0.98 7.76 -6.28
C SER A 3 1.60 9.09 -5.82
N SER A 4 2.75 9.09 -5.15
CA SER A 4 3.47 10.32 -4.81
C SER A 4 4.00 11.06 -6.04
N VAL A 5 4.57 10.33 -7.02
CA VAL A 5 5.02 10.95 -8.27
C VAL A 5 3.86 11.30 -9.19
N VAL A 6 2.79 10.51 -9.17
CA VAL A 6 1.58 10.80 -9.98
C VAL A 6 0.98 12.14 -9.58
N HIS A 7 0.83 12.39 -8.28
CA HIS A 7 0.35 13.67 -7.76
C HIS A 7 1.28 14.83 -8.14
N LEU A 8 2.59 14.65 -7.95
CA LEU A 8 3.58 15.66 -8.33
C LEU A 8 3.54 16.00 -9.83
N LEU A 9 3.38 14.99 -10.69
CA LEU A 9 3.30 15.21 -12.15
C LEU A 9 1.99 15.91 -12.53
N HIS A 10 0.88 15.57 -11.89
CA HIS A 10 -0.39 16.28 -12.09
C HIS A 10 -0.27 17.76 -11.74
N ASP A 11 0.24 18.07 -10.55
CA ASP A 11 0.45 19.45 -10.09
C ASP A 11 1.39 20.24 -11.02
N ARG A 12 2.46 19.58 -11.49
CA ARG A 12 3.47 20.20 -12.32
C ARG A 12 3.00 20.50 -13.73
N PHE A 13 2.28 19.57 -14.35
CA PHE A 13 1.89 19.66 -15.76
C PHE A 13 0.43 20.13 -15.95
N GLY A 14 -0.34 20.25 -14.87
CA GLY A 14 -1.75 20.66 -14.93
C GLY A 14 -2.66 19.66 -15.63
N GLN A 15 -2.20 18.43 -15.84
CA GLN A 15 -2.92 17.36 -16.54
C GLN A 15 -2.91 16.06 -15.75
N ARG A 16 -4.03 15.31 -15.81
CA ARG A 16 -4.15 14.01 -15.20
C ARG A 16 -3.25 12.99 -15.91
N CYS A 17 -2.64 12.10 -15.14
CA CYS A 17 -1.69 11.12 -15.65
C CYS A 17 -2.37 9.94 -16.34
N LEU A 18 -1.85 9.53 -17.50
CA LEU A 18 -2.10 8.21 -18.07
C LEU A 18 -1.12 7.21 -17.42
N LEU A 19 -1.64 6.24 -16.68
CA LEU A 19 -0.83 5.19 -16.06
C LEU A 19 -0.78 3.94 -16.93
N VAL A 20 0.41 3.40 -17.14
CA VAL A 20 0.61 2.11 -17.79
C VAL A 20 1.31 1.17 -16.81
N GLY A 21 0.65 0.08 -16.45
CA GLY A 21 1.15 -0.83 -15.42
C GLY A 21 0.85 -2.30 -15.67
N ALA A 22 1.57 -3.17 -14.99
CA ALA A 22 1.35 -4.60 -15.06
C ALA A 22 0.38 -5.08 -13.98
N GLY A 23 -0.64 -5.85 -14.38
CA GLY A 23 -1.62 -6.47 -13.48
C GLY A 23 -2.92 -5.67 -13.32
N ALA A 24 -4.02 -6.39 -13.24
CA ALA A 24 -5.36 -5.82 -13.17
C ALA A 24 -5.65 -5.02 -11.88
N TRP A 25 -4.84 -5.18 -10.84
CA TRP A 25 -5.00 -4.46 -9.58
C TRP A 25 -4.75 -2.94 -9.71
N ASN A 26 -3.94 -2.52 -10.71
CA ASN A 26 -3.63 -1.10 -10.92
C ASN A 26 -4.89 -0.28 -11.24
N SER A 27 -5.75 -0.78 -12.12
CA SER A 27 -6.99 -0.07 -12.47
C SER A 27 -7.91 0.10 -11.28
N ARG A 28 -7.99 -0.91 -10.40
CA ARG A 28 -8.76 -0.82 -9.16
C ARG A 28 -8.13 0.11 -8.15
N LEU A 29 -6.79 0.10 -8.02
CA LEU A 29 -6.09 0.96 -7.05
C LEU A 29 -6.27 2.45 -7.35
N TYR A 30 -6.25 2.82 -8.63
CA TYR A 30 -6.37 4.20 -9.11
C TYR A 30 -7.75 4.51 -9.68
N GLN A 31 -8.76 3.71 -9.38
CA GLN A 31 -10.13 4.01 -9.74
C GLN A 31 -10.56 5.31 -9.09
N ASP A 32 -11.16 6.22 -9.87
CA ASP A 32 -11.62 7.54 -9.45
C ASP A 32 -10.54 8.41 -8.77
N HIS A 33 -9.25 8.14 -9.04
CA HIS A 33 -8.16 8.91 -8.48
C HIS A 33 -8.08 10.29 -9.17
N PRO A 34 -8.03 11.41 -8.40
CA PRO A 34 -8.11 12.75 -8.98
C PRO A 34 -6.98 13.06 -9.97
N ASP A 35 -5.78 12.53 -9.73
CA ASP A 35 -4.58 12.80 -10.53
C ASP A 35 -4.42 11.83 -11.72
N VAL A 36 -5.34 10.87 -11.89
CA VAL A 36 -5.24 9.83 -12.93
C VAL A 36 -6.41 9.95 -13.90
N GLU A 37 -6.09 10.07 -15.19
CA GLU A 37 -7.08 10.06 -16.26
C GLU A 37 -7.55 8.64 -16.56
N ARG A 38 -6.58 7.76 -16.78
CA ARG A 38 -6.83 6.37 -17.17
C ARG A 38 -5.69 5.45 -16.78
N VAL A 39 -6.02 4.20 -16.47
CA VAL A 39 -5.03 3.13 -16.22
C VAL A 39 -5.11 2.09 -17.33
N LEU A 40 -4.00 1.84 -18.00
CA LEU A 40 -3.85 0.78 -18.97
C LEU A 40 -3.03 -0.36 -18.36
N SER A 41 -3.67 -1.53 -18.22
CA SER A 41 -3.07 -2.68 -17.57
C SER A 41 -2.69 -3.75 -18.58
N PHE A 42 -1.46 -4.28 -18.47
CA PHE A 42 -0.98 -5.39 -19.30
C PHE A 42 -0.59 -6.61 -18.46
N SER A 43 -0.60 -7.79 -19.09
CA SER A 43 -0.13 -9.03 -18.44
C SER A 43 1.37 -9.21 -18.63
N ARG A 44 2.09 -9.53 -17.53
CA ARG A 44 3.53 -9.87 -17.59
C ARG A 44 3.80 -11.23 -18.25
N HIS A 45 2.79 -12.08 -18.33
CA HIS A 45 2.94 -13.49 -18.75
C HIS A 45 2.55 -13.74 -20.20
N MET A 46 1.84 -12.81 -20.84
CA MET A 46 1.50 -12.93 -22.25
C MET A 46 2.59 -12.37 -23.15
N PRO A 47 2.85 -13.02 -24.32
CA PRO A 47 3.67 -12.41 -25.34
C PRO A 47 3.08 -11.05 -25.74
N PHE A 48 3.92 -10.06 -25.78
CA PHE A 48 3.58 -8.66 -25.87
C PHE A 48 2.64 -8.32 -27.06
N MET A 49 2.87 -8.95 -28.21
CA MET A 49 2.14 -8.69 -29.44
C MET A 49 0.77 -9.38 -29.54
N LEU A 50 0.48 -10.33 -28.64
CA LEU A 50 -0.78 -11.09 -28.61
C LEU A 50 -1.81 -10.54 -27.62
N SER A 51 -1.47 -9.47 -26.89
CA SER A 51 -2.35 -8.85 -25.90
C SER A 51 -3.11 -7.68 -26.50
N SER A 52 -4.46 -7.68 -26.41
CA SER A 52 -5.28 -6.52 -26.79
C SER A 52 -4.91 -5.27 -25.99
N ALA A 53 -4.51 -5.43 -24.71
CA ALA A 53 -4.04 -4.33 -23.88
C ALA A 53 -2.78 -3.66 -24.46
N TRP A 54 -1.92 -4.40 -25.13
CA TRP A 54 -0.76 -3.87 -25.81
C TRP A 54 -1.12 -2.89 -26.93
N TRP A 55 -2.06 -3.27 -27.78
CA TRP A 55 -2.52 -2.41 -28.85
C TRP A 55 -3.20 -1.15 -28.33
N GLN A 56 -3.96 -1.26 -27.23
CA GLN A 56 -4.56 -0.10 -26.55
C GLN A 56 -3.48 0.86 -26.02
N ILE A 57 -2.40 0.32 -25.44
CA ILE A 57 -1.26 1.13 -24.96
C ILE A 57 -0.56 1.81 -26.13
N LEU A 58 -0.28 1.08 -27.22
CA LEU A 58 0.34 1.67 -28.42
C LEU A 58 -0.50 2.83 -28.99
N VAL A 59 -1.80 2.59 -29.14
CA VAL A 59 -2.75 3.60 -29.65
C VAL A 59 -2.79 4.82 -28.72
N ALA A 60 -2.89 4.59 -27.41
CA ALA A 60 -2.94 5.67 -26.42
C ALA A 60 -1.64 6.51 -26.40
N LEU A 61 -0.49 5.86 -26.52
CA LEU A 61 0.80 6.55 -26.59
C LEU A 61 1.00 7.33 -27.90
N HIS A 62 0.46 6.81 -28.99
CA HIS A 62 0.58 7.45 -30.31
C HIS A 62 -0.42 8.61 -30.50
N GLN A 63 -1.64 8.46 -29.99
CA GLN A 63 -2.70 9.46 -30.12
C GLN A 63 -2.71 10.49 -28.98
N GLY A 64 -1.99 10.21 -27.89
CA GLY A 64 -1.90 11.11 -26.74
C GLY A 64 -1.20 12.43 -27.09
N ALA A 65 -1.54 13.47 -26.34
CA ALA A 65 -0.81 14.74 -26.40
C ALA A 65 0.70 14.50 -26.15
N PRO A 66 1.58 15.27 -26.79
CA PRO A 66 3.03 15.11 -26.66
C PRO A 66 3.53 15.51 -25.26
N GLY A 67 3.20 14.72 -24.24
CA GLY A 67 3.64 14.91 -22.87
C GLY A 67 4.93 14.14 -22.51
N PRO A 68 5.51 14.37 -21.32
CA PRO A 68 6.65 13.62 -20.81
C PRO A 68 6.28 12.17 -20.45
N VAL A 69 7.26 11.29 -20.51
CA VAL A 69 7.12 9.88 -20.12
C VAL A 69 8.07 9.55 -18.98
N TYR A 70 7.51 9.19 -17.84
CA TYR A 70 8.26 8.82 -16.64
C TYR A 70 8.19 7.31 -16.41
N VAL A 71 9.33 6.62 -16.48
CA VAL A 71 9.43 5.17 -16.34
C VAL A 71 9.93 4.80 -14.95
N CYS A 72 9.00 4.36 -14.10
CA CYS A 72 9.24 4.00 -12.70
C CYS A 72 9.62 2.51 -12.51
N GLU A 73 9.77 1.74 -13.58
CA GLU A 73 10.16 0.32 -13.52
C GLU A 73 11.65 0.17 -13.22
N ARG A 74 11.99 -0.78 -12.34
CA ARG A 74 13.37 -1.05 -11.90
C ARG A 74 13.93 -2.36 -12.43
N SER A 75 13.07 -3.29 -12.84
CA SER A 75 13.51 -4.60 -13.34
C SER A 75 14.19 -4.48 -14.71
N PRO A 76 15.45 -4.89 -14.86
CA PRO A 76 16.16 -4.80 -16.15
C PRO A 76 15.42 -5.50 -17.29
N ARG A 77 14.80 -6.66 -17.01
CA ARG A 77 14.02 -7.41 -18.01
C ARG A 77 12.78 -6.63 -18.49
N GLN A 78 12.10 -5.93 -17.59
CA GLN A 78 10.93 -5.13 -17.94
C GLN A 78 11.34 -3.84 -18.65
N LEU A 79 12.44 -3.22 -18.24
CA LEU A 79 12.98 -2.01 -18.89
C LEU A 79 13.27 -2.25 -20.38
N VAL A 80 13.87 -3.39 -20.74
CA VAL A 80 14.09 -3.76 -22.16
C VAL A 80 12.77 -3.80 -22.94
N ARG A 81 11.71 -4.38 -22.33
CA ARG A 81 10.38 -4.44 -22.96
C ARG A 81 9.76 -3.06 -23.10
N ILE A 82 9.86 -2.21 -22.07
CA ILE A 82 9.32 -0.85 -22.08
C ILE A 82 10.06 0.00 -23.13
N ARG A 83 11.38 -0.03 -23.18
CA ARG A 83 12.16 0.70 -24.20
C ARG A 83 11.77 0.27 -25.61
N ARG A 84 11.56 -1.05 -25.85
CA ARG A 84 11.07 -1.58 -27.14
C ARG A 84 9.65 -1.06 -27.45
N MET A 85 8.77 -1.03 -26.44
CA MET A 85 7.42 -0.50 -26.58
C MET A 85 7.44 0.97 -27.00
N LEU A 86 8.16 1.81 -26.29
CA LEU A 86 8.27 3.24 -26.58
C LEU A 86 8.81 3.47 -28.01
N LYS A 87 9.81 2.68 -28.43
CA LYS A 87 10.35 2.74 -29.80
C LYS A 87 9.31 2.37 -30.86
N ILE A 88 8.52 1.30 -30.66
CA ILE A 88 7.45 0.88 -31.59
C ILE A 88 6.33 1.93 -31.64
N SER A 89 6.05 2.59 -30.52
CA SER A 89 5.07 3.69 -30.44
C SER A 89 5.58 5.01 -31.03
N ALA A 90 6.77 5.04 -31.63
CA ALA A 90 7.43 6.25 -32.14
C ALA A 90 7.56 7.38 -31.11
N ILE A 91 7.67 7.02 -29.81
CA ILE A 91 7.90 8.00 -28.75
C ILE A 91 9.35 8.48 -28.81
N ASP A 92 9.52 9.78 -28.88
CA ASP A 92 10.83 10.42 -28.87
C ASP A 92 11.56 10.11 -27.54
N PRO A 93 12.75 9.50 -27.58
CA PRO A 93 13.53 9.21 -26.37
C PRO A 93 13.84 10.44 -25.51
N SER A 94 13.96 11.61 -26.12
CA SER A 94 14.21 12.88 -25.41
C SER A 94 13.03 13.32 -24.51
N ARG A 95 11.85 12.72 -24.67
CA ARG A 95 10.67 12.91 -23.82
C ARG A 95 10.62 11.94 -22.64
N CYS A 96 11.54 10.97 -22.56
CA CYS A 96 11.51 9.87 -21.61
C CYS A 96 12.55 10.05 -20.50
N LEU A 97 12.14 9.83 -19.26
CA LEU A 97 13.01 9.68 -18.09
C LEU A 97 12.81 8.33 -17.44
N PHE A 98 13.90 7.66 -17.11
CA PHE A 98 13.88 6.35 -16.47
C PHE A 98 14.50 6.44 -15.09
N ILE A 99 13.85 5.87 -14.09
CA ILE A 99 14.37 5.82 -12.72
C ILE A 99 15.70 5.06 -12.64
N SER A 100 15.93 4.12 -13.56
CA SER A 100 17.17 3.37 -13.66
C SER A 100 18.39 4.19 -14.11
N ASP A 101 18.14 5.31 -14.78
CA ASP A 101 19.17 6.16 -15.37
C ASP A 101 19.57 7.30 -14.41
N ILE A 102 18.90 7.40 -13.24
CA ILE A 102 19.16 8.42 -12.23
C ILE A 102 20.13 7.87 -11.18
N ALA A 103 21.32 8.47 -11.12
CA ALA A 103 22.26 8.24 -10.03
C ALA A 103 21.73 8.96 -8.77
N ASP A 104 21.24 8.19 -7.80
CA ASP A 104 20.71 8.75 -6.55
C ASP A 104 21.09 7.86 -5.37
N ALA A 105 21.60 8.50 -4.30
CA ALA A 105 21.92 7.87 -3.04
C ALA A 105 20.73 7.74 -2.08
N ARG A 106 19.53 8.20 -2.48
CA ARG A 106 18.33 8.09 -1.63
C ARG A 106 17.92 6.65 -1.46
N GLU A 107 17.81 6.24 -0.22
CA GLU A 107 17.45 4.85 0.10
C GLU A 107 15.97 4.59 -0.14
N HIS A 108 15.08 5.53 0.25
CA HIS A 108 13.65 5.29 0.22
C HIS A 108 13.06 5.43 -1.19
N LEU A 109 12.33 4.40 -1.64
CA LEU A 109 11.81 4.32 -3.00
C LEU A 109 10.85 5.48 -3.36
N THR A 110 10.06 5.98 -2.42
CA THR A 110 9.19 7.14 -2.65
C THR A 110 10.00 8.39 -2.97
N ASP A 111 11.13 8.62 -2.29
CA ASP A 111 11.99 9.78 -2.56
C ASP A 111 12.61 9.70 -3.95
N ARG A 112 13.00 8.50 -4.38
CA ARG A 112 13.51 8.27 -5.74
C ARG A 112 12.45 8.54 -6.80
N TYR A 113 11.19 8.15 -6.57
CA TYR A 113 10.08 8.47 -7.47
C TYR A 113 9.80 9.98 -7.53
N VAL A 114 9.85 10.66 -6.39
CA VAL A 114 9.67 12.12 -6.33
C VAL A 114 10.81 12.81 -7.07
N LEU A 115 12.06 12.39 -6.85
CA LEU A 115 13.21 12.92 -7.60
C LEU A 115 13.02 12.75 -9.12
N LEU A 116 12.60 11.57 -9.57
CA LEU A 116 12.31 11.33 -10.99
C LEU A 116 11.29 12.35 -11.52
N GLY A 117 10.19 12.59 -10.78
CA GLY A 117 9.14 13.54 -11.17
C GLY A 117 9.59 15.02 -11.15
N GLN A 118 10.66 15.35 -10.40
CA GLN A 118 11.26 16.69 -10.36
C GLN A 118 12.10 16.99 -11.62
N LEU A 119 12.63 15.96 -12.26
CA LEU A 119 13.44 16.10 -13.46
C LEU A 119 12.57 16.43 -14.68
N THR A 120 13.12 17.17 -15.61
CA THR A 120 12.47 17.53 -16.86
C THR A 120 13.12 16.77 -18.01
N PRO A 121 12.35 16.02 -18.83
CA PRO A 121 12.89 15.41 -20.04
C PRO A 121 13.47 16.47 -21.00
N PRO A 122 14.55 16.16 -21.73
CA PRO A 122 15.23 17.13 -22.61
C PRO A 122 14.33 17.83 -23.64
N ALA A 123 13.28 17.13 -24.12
CA ALA A 123 12.34 17.69 -25.10
C ALA A 123 11.27 18.63 -24.49
N ILE A 124 11.26 18.80 -23.17
CA ILE A 124 10.28 19.63 -22.45
C ILE A 124 10.99 20.85 -21.86
N SER A 125 10.41 22.04 -22.03
CA SER A 125 10.96 23.27 -21.43
C SER A 125 10.78 23.26 -19.92
N ALA A 126 11.88 23.34 -19.17
CA ALA A 126 11.84 23.38 -17.71
C ALA A 126 11.25 24.70 -17.17
N THR A 127 11.33 25.77 -17.95
CA THR A 127 10.76 27.09 -17.60
C THR A 127 9.25 27.11 -17.69
N ASP A 128 8.66 26.34 -18.62
CA ASP A 128 7.22 26.28 -18.81
C ASP A 128 6.53 25.43 -17.73
N TYR A 129 7.29 24.50 -17.14
CA TYR A 129 6.80 23.59 -16.13
C TYR A 129 7.74 23.57 -14.90
N PRO A 130 7.80 24.68 -14.13
CA PRO A 130 8.66 24.77 -12.97
C PRO A 130 8.24 23.77 -11.89
N PHE A 131 9.22 23.23 -11.20
CA PHE A 131 8.96 22.39 -10.03
C PHE A 131 8.72 23.26 -8.80
N SER A 132 7.61 22.96 -8.08
CA SER A 132 7.36 23.53 -6.76
C SER A 132 7.79 22.56 -5.66
N PRO A 133 8.69 22.96 -4.73
CA PRO A 133 9.18 22.08 -3.68
C PRO A 133 8.15 21.75 -2.57
N SER A 134 6.94 22.28 -2.65
CA SER A 134 5.93 22.16 -1.58
C SER A 134 5.25 20.77 -1.50
N VAL A 135 5.50 19.87 -2.45
CA VAL A 135 4.83 18.56 -2.48
C VAL A 135 5.49 17.61 -1.49
N ARG A 136 4.74 17.21 -0.46
CA ARG A 136 5.19 16.20 0.49
C ARG A 136 5.37 14.85 -0.23
N ALA A 137 6.55 14.24 -0.10
CA ALA A 137 6.90 12.97 -0.72
C ALA A 137 6.18 11.79 -0.04
N ALA A 138 4.85 11.77 -0.09
CA ALA A 138 4.03 10.70 0.46
C ALA A 138 2.98 10.23 -0.55
N PRO A 139 2.74 8.91 -0.65
CA PRO A 139 1.68 8.37 -1.50
C PRO A 139 0.31 8.86 -1.06
N ARG A 140 -0.59 9.06 -2.01
CA ARG A 140 -2.00 9.39 -1.76
C ARG A 140 -2.89 8.40 -2.50
N LEU A 141 -3.97 8.00 -1.87
CA LEU A 141 -5.07 7.24 -2.46
C LEU A 141 -6.39 7.89 -2.04
N SER A 142 -7.47 7.53 -2.71
CA SER A 142 -8.79 8.06 -2.43
C SER A 142 -9.83 6.93 -2.42
N VAL A 143 -10.87 7.15 -1.64
CA VAL A 143 -12.10 6.36 -1.62
C VAL A 143 -13.23 7.31 -1.99
N SER A 144 -14.12 6.90 -2.88
CA SER A 144 -15.27 7.70 -3.29
C SER A 144 -16.41 7.63 -2.25
N ASP A 145 -17.33 8.61 -2.29
CA ASP A 145 -18.48 8.61 -1.38
C ASP A 145 -19.42 7.42 -1.60
N ASN A 146 -19.53 6.95 -2.85
CA ASN A 146 -20.29 5.73 -3.16
C ASN A 146 -19.68 4.51 -2.48
N GLU A 147 -18.35 4.35 -2.53
CA GLU A 147 -17.65 3.25 -1.87
C GLU A 147 -17.76 3.32 -0.34
N ARG A 148 -17.75 4.52 0.23
CA ARG A 148 -18.01 4.72 1.68
C ARG A 148 -19.42 4.27 2.04
N THR A 149 -20.41 4.62 1.22
CA THR A 149 -21.82 4.23 1.41
C THR A 149 -21.98 2.70 1.30
N GLU A 150 -21.43 2.10 0.27
CA GLU A 150 -21.46 0.64 0.07
C GLU A 150 -20.79 -0.11 1.23
N LEU A 151 -19.63 0.39 1.68
CA LEU A 151 -18.93 -0.18 2.83
C LEU A 151 -19.74 -0.02 4.13
N GLY A 152 -20.37 1.12 4.34
CA GLY A 152 -21.26 1.36 5.49
C GLY A 152 -22.39 0.34 5.55
N GLY A 153 -23.07 0.10 4.44
CA GLY A 153 -24.08 -0.95 4.31
C GLY A 153 -23.53 -2.37 4.56
N TRP A 154 -22.34 -2.65 4.05
CA TRP A 154 -21.65 -3.93 4.25
C TRP A 154 -21.28 -4.18 5.72
N LEU A 155 -20.81 -3.13 6.44
CA LEU A 155 -20.52 -3.18 7.87
C LEU A 155 -21.80 -3.33 8.71
N GLN A 156 -22.85 -2.59 8.36
CA GLN A 156 -24.14 -2.65 9.04
C GLN A 156 -24.75 -4.07 8.95
N ALA A 157 -24.73 -4.69 7.78
CA ALA A 157 -25.23 -6.04 7.56
C ALA A 157 -24.53 -7.12 8.41
N ARG A 158 -23.31 -6.80 8.93
CA ARG A 158 -22.50 -7.68 9.80
C ARG A 158 -22.54 -7.28 11.27
N GLY A 159 -23.25 -6.21 11.62
CA GLY A 159 -23.23 -5.68 12.99
C GLY A 159 -21.87 -5.07 13.40
N TRP A 160 -21.07 -4.64 12.43
CA TRP A 160 -19.73 -4.06 12.68
C TRP A 160 -19.72 -2.53 12.62
N LEU A 161 -20.78 -1.93 12.10
CA LEU A 161 -20.89 -0.47 11.99
C LEU A 161 -20.87 0.16 13.39
N GLY A 162 -20.05 1.19 13.57
CA GLY A 162 -19.90 1.91 14.85
C GLY A 162 -18.93 1.25 15.84
N ARG A 163 -18.46 0.03 15.59
CA ARG A 163 -17.40 -0.60 16.40
C ARG A 163 -16.04 0.01 16.07
N LYS A 164 -15.15 0.08 17.06
CA LYS A 164 -13.74 0.40 16.82
C LYS A 164 -13.08 -0.76 16.09
N LEU A 165 -12.49 -0.52 14.92
CA LEU A 165 -11.90 -1.56 14.09
C LEU A 165 -10.38 -1.54 14.17
N VAL A 166 -9.74 -2.67 14.46
CA VAL A 166 -8.30 -2.88 14.27
C VAL A 166 -8.11 -3.88 13.13
N MET A 167 -7.41 -3.47 12.08
CA MET A 167 -7.12 -4.31 10.93
C MET A 167 -5.85 -5.13 11.16
N ILE A 168 -5.86 -6.40 10.80
CA ILE A 168 -4.66 -7.25 10.78
C ILE A 168 -4.53 -7.88 9.39
N GLN A 169 -3.38 -7.66 8.74
CA GLN A 169 -3.03 -8.26 7.45
C GLN A 169 -1.88 -9.26 7.66
N PRO A 170 -2.18 -10.54 7.93
CA PRO A 170 -1.16 -11.54 8.22
C PRO A 170 -0.51 -12.12 6.96
N GLY A 171 -1.18 -11.98 5.81
CA GLY A 171 -0.76 -12.56 4.54
C GLY A 171 0.00 -11.62 3.64
N ASN A 172 0.62 -12.20 2.61
CA ASN A 172 1.39 -11.49 1.60
C ASN A 172 1.20 -12.12 0.22
N PHE A 173 1.80 -11.54 -0.83
CA PHE A 173 1.71 -12.10 -2.19
C PHE A 173 2.11 -13.59 -2.28
N ARG A 174 3.02 -14.07 -1.43
CA ARG A 174 3.46 -15.47 -1.41
C ARG A 174 2.40 -16.38 -0.80
N SER A 175 1.59 -15.88 0.15
CA SER A 175 0.49 -16.64 0.75
C SER A 175 -0.66 -16.90 -0.23
N MET A 176 -0.81 -16.11 -1.28
CA MET A 176 -1.86 -16.26 -2.30
C MET A 176 -1.61 -17.39 -3.33
N SER A 177 -0.44 -18.01 -3.36
CA SER A 177 -0.09 -19.01 -4.38
C SER A 177 -0.23 -20.44 -3.86
N ARG A 178 -1.17 -21.24 -4.41
CA ARG A 178 -1.34 -22.67 -4.11
C ARG A 178 -0.08 -23.52 -4.33
N ARG A 179 0.76 -23.20 -5.31
CA ARG A 179 2.05 -23.86 -5.52
C ARG A 179 3.05 -23.59 -4.39
N ARG A 180 2.80 -22.58 -3.56
CA ARG A 180 3.70 -22.16 -2.49
C ARG A 180 3.30 -22.69 -1.11
N GLU A 181 2.20 -23.39 -0.97
CA GLU A 181 1.91 -24.15 0.24
C GLU A 181 3.02 -25.17 0.53
N GLN A 182 3.58 -25.74 -0.52
CA GLN A 182 4.80 -26.58 -0.48
C GLN A 182 6.06 -25.78 -0.07
N TRP A 183 6.14 -24.49 -0.45
CA TRP A 183 7.22 -23.57 -0.06
C TRP A 183 7.07 -23.05 1.38
N ARG A 184 5.85 -22.87 1.89
CA ARG A 184 5.59 -22.52 3.31
C ARG A 184 6.14 -23.62 4.24
N ARG A 185 5.98 -24.88 3.86
CA ARG A 185 6.53 -26.05 4.60
C ARG A 185 8.07 -26.08 4.63
N LEU A 186 8.72 -25.36 3.74
CA LEU A 186 10.19 -25.33 3.60
C LEU A 186 10.83 -24.08 4.23
N ASN A 187 10.15 -23.34 5.11
CA ASN A 187 10.65 -22.10 5.73
C ASN A 187 11.08 -20.99 4.72
N ALA A 188 10.53 -20.97 3.52
CA ALA A 188 10.96 -20.04 2.47
C ALA A 188 10.22 -18.70 2.48
N ASP A 189 9.13 -18.55 3.22
CA ASP A 189 8.42 -17.27 3.35
C ASP A 189 8.97 -16.49 4.55
N ASP A 190 9.81 -15.49 4.26
CA ASP A 190 10.40 -14.60 5.26
C ASP A 190 9.38 -13.67 5.95
N LYS A 191 8.15 -13.59 5.42
CA LYS A 191 7.05 -12.77 5.96
C LYS A 191 5.99 -13.58 6.70
N ALA A 192 6.16 -14.90 6.82
CA ALA A 192 5.24 -15.73 7.60
C ALA A 192 5.49 -15.56 9.09
N TRP A 193 4.41 -15.35 9.86
CA TRP A 193 4.43 -15.34 11.32
C TRP A 193 3.58 -16.50 11.85
N PRO A 194 4.01 -17.22 12.91
CA PRO A 194 3.26 -18.35 13.46
C PRO A 194 1.84 -17.97 13.88
N VAL A 195 0.89 -18.88 13.72
CA VAL A 195 -0.53 -18.67 14.12
C VAL A 195 -0.62 -18.37 15.61
N GLU A 196 0.18 -19.04 16.43
CA GLU A 196 0.23 -18.88 17.88
C GLU A 196 0.63 -17.44 18.26
N ASN A 197 1.56 -16.85 17.52
CA ASN A 197 1.98 -15.47 17.75
C ASN A 197 0.86 -14.49 17.40
N TRP A 198 0.14 -14.74 16.28
CA TRP A 198 -1.05 -13.94 15.95
C TRP A 198 -2.10 -14.02 17.05
N VAL A 199 -2.41 -15.23 17.55
CA VAL A 199 -3.39 -15.43 18.63
C VAL A 199 -2.98 -14.71 19.91
N CYS A 200 -1.70 -14.80 20.29
CA CYS A 200 -1.19 -14.10 21.46
C CYS A 200 -1.30 -12.57 21.31
N LEU A 201 -0.95 -12.04 20.14
CA LEU A 201 -1.10 -10.61 19.82
C LEU A 201 -2.58 -10.16 19.88
N LEU A 202 -3.48 -10.95 19.28
CA LEU A 202 -4.92 -10.68 19.26
C LEU A 202 -5.48 -10.52 20.68
N ARG A 203 -5.13 -11.42 21.61
CA ARG A 203 -5.54 -11.33 23.03
C ARG A 203 -5.08 -10.02 23.65
N LYS A 204 -3.80 -9.65 23.47
CA LYS A 204 -3.25 -8.40 24.00
C LYS A 204 -3.97 -7.15 23.42
N VAL A 205 -4.35 -7.18 22.14
CA VAL A 205 -5.10 -6.11 21.48
C VAL A 205 -6.50 -5.98 22.08
N LEU A 206 -7.22 -7.10 22.24
CA LEU A 206 -8.56 -7.15 22.82
C LEU A 206 -8.55 -6.69 24.30
N ASP A 207 -7.56 -7.11 25.08
CA ASP A 207 -7.41 -6.69 26.48
C ASP A 207 -7.11 -5.18 26.62
N THR A 208 -6.52 -4.56 25.58
CA THR A 208 -6.12 -3.14 25.62
C THR A 208 -7.23 -2.19 25.19
N LEU A 209 -8.03 -2.59 24.22
CA LEU A 209 -9.11 -1.77 23.65
C LEU A 209 -10.47 -2.44 23.89
N PRO A 210 -11.27 -1.96 24.86
CA PRO A 210 -12.62 -2.46 25.02
C PRO A 210 -13.49 -2.17 23.78
N ASP A 211 -14.42 -3.06 23.49
CA ASP A 211 -15.38 -3.02 22.38
C ASP A 211 -14.74 -3.00 20.97
N VAL A 212 -13.45 -3.35 20.87
CA VAL A 212 -12.77 -3.45 19.58
C VAL A 212 -13.26 -4.69 18.80
N LEU A 213 -13.37 -4.56 17.49
CA LEU A 213 -13.45 -5.66 16.56
C LEU A 213 -12.14 -5.78 15.80
N VAL A 214 -11.49 -6.91 15.89
CA VAL A 214 -10.29 -7.18 15.10
C VAL A 214 -10.68 -7.85 13.79
N VAL A 215 -10.34 -7.22 12.69
CA VAL A 215 -10.65 -7.70 11.34
C VAL A 215 -9.39 -8.26 10.71
N LEU A 216 -9.31 -9.57 10.56
CA LEU A 216 -8.25 -10.26 9.82
C LEU A 216 -8.52 -10.09 8.32
N CYS A 217 -7.72 -9.26 7.66
CA CYS A 217 -7.91 -8.89 6.27
C CYS A 217 -7.05 -9.74 5.33
N GLY A 218 -7.58 -10.07 4.18
CA GLY A 218 -6.82 -10.74 3.13
C GLY A 218 -7.61 -10.89 1.84
N ALA A 219 -6.91 -11.30 0.78
CA ALA A 219 -7.54 -11.66 -0.48
C ALA A 219 -8.27 -13.02 -0.34
N PRO A 220 -9.22 -13.35 -1.25
CA PRO A 220 -9.93 -14.63 -1.21
C PRO A 220 -9.01 -15.86 -1.17
N GLN A 221 -7.82 -15.78 -1.77
CA GLN A 221 -6.82 -16.85 -1.75
C GLN A 221 -6.18 -17.07 -0.38
N GLU A 222 -6.31 -16.10 0.54
CA GLU A 222 -5.79 -16.14 1.90
C GLU A 222 -6.85 -16.58 2.92
N GLY A 223 -8.10 -16.76 2.50
CA GLY A 223 -9.24 -17.05 3.37
C GLY A 223 -9.06 -18.27 4.29
N GLN A 224 -8.34 -19.31 3.85
CA GLN A 224 -8.03 -20.46 4.71
C GLN A 224 -7.15 -20.05 5.91
N MET A 225 -6.09 -19.29 5.66
CA MET A 225 -5.18 -18.79 6.71
C MET A 225 -5.91 -17.86 7.68
N LEU A 226 -6.76 -16.96 7.17
CA LEU A 226 -7.53 -16.04 8.01
C LEU A 226 -8.48 -16.80 8.93
N ARG A 227 -9.19 -17.82 8.41
CA ARG A 227 -10.07 -18.68 9.20
C ARG A 227 -9.30 -19.51 10.25
N GLU A 228 -8.11 -19.99 9.91
CA GLU A 228 -7.25 -20.72 10.85
C GLU A 228 -6.89 -19.84 12.06
N ILE A 229 -6.47 -18.60 11.83
CA ILE A 229 -6.16 -17.64 12.91
C ILE A 229 -7.43 -17.29 13.70
N GLN A 230 -8.57 -17.05 13.02
CA GLN A 230 -9.85 -16.74 13.68
C GLN A 230 -10.29 -17.88 14.60
N LEU A 231 -10.27 -19.11 14.12
CA LEU A 231 -10.65 -20.29 14.91
C LEU A 231 -9.74 -20.48 16.12
N ALA A 232 -8.44 -20.28 15.93
CA ALA A 232 -7.46 -20.39 17.02
C ALA A 232 -7.61 -19.27 18.07
N ALA A 233 -8.07 -18.08 17.66
CA ALA A 233 -8.37 -16.98 18.58
C ALA A 233 -9.59 -17.27 19.47
N ALA A 234 -10.55 -18.08 19.01
CA ALA A 234 -11.72 -18.58 19.73
C ALA A 234 -12.54 -17.47 20.42
N THR A 235 -12.76 -16.34 19.76
CA THR A 235 -13.56 -15.20 20.24
C THR A 235 -14.38 -14.57 19.12
N PRO A 236 -15.61 -14.08 19.38
CA PRO A 236 -16.44 -13.41 18.38
C PRO A 236 -15.90 -12.04 17.96
N ASP A 237 -14.99 -11.46 18.72
CA ASP A 237 -14.41 -10.15 18.44
C ASP A 237 -13.22 -10.20 17.47
N VAL A 238 -12.90 -11.40 16.95
CA VAL A 238 -11.94 -11.61 15.87
C VAL A 238 -12.67 -12.22 14.68
N VAL A 239 -12.66 -11.53 13.57
CA VAL A 239 -13.38 -11.93 12.35
C VAL A 239 -12.45 -11.97 11.13
N ALA A 240 -12.62 -12.99 10.30
CA ALA A 240 -11.94 -13.09 9.02
C ALA A 240 -12.76 -12.39 7.92
N ALA A 241 -12.12 -11.53 7.15
CA ALA A 241 -12.73 -10.79 6.05
C ALA A 241 -11.89 -10.91 4.77
N GLU A 242 -12.45 -11.61 3.78
CA GLU A 242 -11.91 -11.64 2.44
C GLU A 242 -12.33 -10.34 1.74
N LEU A 243 -11.39 -9.40 1.60
CA LEU A 243 -11.67 -8.06 1.10
C LEU A 243 -11.19 -7.88 -0.34
N GLY A 244 -12.03 -7.29 -1.18
CA GLY A 244 -11.59 -6.69 -2.43
C GLY A 244 -10.73 -5.45 -2.16
N LEU A 245 -9.90 -5.06 -3.15
CA LEU A 245 -8.98 -3.93 -2.96
C LEU A 245 -9.71 -2.64 -2.54
N ARG A 246 -10.83 -2.30 -3.17
CA ARG A 246 -11.59 -1.08 -2.83
C ARG A 246 -12.24 -1.14 -1.44
N GLN A 247 -12.72 -2.31 -1.02
CA GLN A 247 -13.19 -2.52 0.35
C GLN A 247 -12.06 -2.38 1.37
N LEU A 248 -10.86 -2.91 1.06
CA LEU A 248 -9.67 -2.73 1.91
C LEU A 248 -9.35 -1.24 2.07
N LEU A 249 -9.41 -0.45 0.98
CA LEU A 249 -9.17 1.00 1.04
C LEU A 249 -10.22 1.68 1.92
N GLY A 250 -11.50 1.42 1.72
CA GLY A 250 -12.57 1.98 2.54
C GLY A 250 -12.43 1.58 4.02
N MET A 251 -12.12 0.33 4.31
CA MET A 251 -11.84 -0.13 5.69
C MET A 251 -10.65 0.61 6.30
N SER A 252 -9.62 0.92 5.50
CA SER A 252 -8.45 1.65 5.99
C SER A 252 -8.76 3.10 6.36
N GLU A 253 -9.78 3.75 5.76
CA GLU A 253 -10.23 5.08 6.18
C GLU A 253 -10.99 5.06 7.51
N LEU A 254 -11.70 3.96 7.82
CA LEU A 254 -12.56 3.84 8.99
C LEU A 254 -11.86 3.21 10.20
N ALA A 255 -10.81 2.41 9.94
CA ALA A 255 -10.14 1.68 10.99
C ALA A 255 -9.37 2.61 11.94
N HIS A 256 -9.24 2.16 13.18
CA HIS A 256 -8.46 2.85 14.21
C HIS A 256 -6.95 2.69 13.97
N SER A 257 -6.51 1.50 13.63
CA SER A 257 -5.10 1.18 13.38
C SER A 257 -4.96 -0.13 12.61
N MET A 258 -3.74 -0.40 12.11
CA MET A 258 -3.45 -1.66 11.42
C MET A 258 -2.14 -2.28 11.91
N ILE A 259 -2.08 -3.62 11.94
CA ILE A 259 -0.85 -4.40 12.08
C ILE A 259 -0.72 -5.28 10.83
N SER A 260 0.42 -5.22 10.16
CA SER A 260 0.61 -5.91 8.88
C SER A 260 2.03 -6.44 8.74
N VAL A 261 2.20 -7.52 8.01
CA VAL A 261 3.49 -7.81 7.39
C VAL A 261 3.73 -6.83 6.22
N ASP A 262 4.97 -6.65 5.78
CA ASP A 262 5.30 -5.76 4.66
C ASP A 262 4.62 -6.23 3.36
N THR A 263 3.57 -5.51 2.96
CA THR A 263 2.69 -5.84 1.83
C THR A 263 2.09 -4.61 1.16
N GLY A 264 1.51 -4.81 -0.04
CA GLY A 264 0.74 -3.77 -0.74
C GLY A 264 -0.40 -3.15 0.10
N PRO A 265 -1.23 -3.94 0.82
CA PRO A 265 -2.22 -3.46 1.78
C PRO A 265 -1.69 -2.46 2.80
N ALA A 266 -0.52 -2.70 3.42
CA ALA A 266 0.09 -1.77 4.37
C ALA A 266 0.42 -0.41 3.73
N HIS A 267 0.96 -0.42 2.50
CA HIS A 267 1.22 0.81 1.74
C HIS A 267 -0.07 1.55 1.38
N ALA A 268 -1.13 0.83 1.07
CA ALA A 268 -2.43 1.42 0.75
C ALA A 268 -3.06 2.06 1.99
N ALA A 269 -3.02 1.38 3.13
CA ALA A 269 -3.51 1.89 4.41
C ALA A 269 -2.77 3.16 4.84
N ALA A 270 -1.42 3.16 4.78
CA ALA A 270 -0.62 4.34 5.07
C ALA A 270 -0.96 5.52 4.14
N ALA A 271 -1.18 5.26 2.85
CA ALA A 271 -1.53 6.29 1.87
C ALA A 271 -2.91 6.93 2.12
N LEU A 272 -3.77 6.28 2.89
CA LEU A 272 -5.06 6.79 3.38
C LEU A 272 -4.97 7.40 4.79
N GLY A 273 -3.78 7.42 5.38
CA GLY A 273 -3.56 8.06 6.67
C GLY A 273 -3.83 7.15 7.88
N LEU A 274 -3.99 5.85 7.71
CA LEU A 274 -4.18 4.93 8.83
C LEU A 274 -2.87 4.75 9.60
N PRO A 275 -2.86 4.92 10.95
CA PRO A 275 -1.72 4.54 11.78
C PRO A 275 -1.48 3.03 11.73
N LEU A 276 -0.22 2.61 11.55
CA LEU A 276 0.05 1.18 11.43
C LEU A 276 1.44 0.75 11.88
N VAL A 277 1.54 -0.53 12.24
CA VAL A 277 2.80 -1.27 12.45
C VAL A 277 3.02 -2.20 11.27
N VAL A 278 4.24 -2.21 10.73
CA VAL A 278 4.63 -3.08 9.62
C VAL A 278 5.81 -3.95 10.02
N MET A 279 5.64 -5.25 9.93
CA MET A 279 6.68 -6.25 10.20
C MET A 279 7.45 -6.58 8.92
N PHE A 280 8.76 -6.38 8.97
CA PHE A 280 9.66 -6.61 7.85
C PHE A 280 10.41 -7.93 7.98
N GLY A 281 10.47 -8.69 6.88
CA GLY A 281 11.32 -9.86 6.73
C GLY A 281 12.67 -9.49 6.12
N ALA A 282 12.94 -9.93 4.88
CA ALA A 282 14.20 -9.69 4.20
C ALA A 282 14.34 -8.27 3.61
N GLU A 283 13.25 -7.53 3.47
CA GLU A 283 13.23 -6.18 2.90
C GLU A 283 13.66 -5.12 3.93
N SER A 284 14.33 -4.07 3.46
CA SER A 284 14.79 -2.96 4.32
C SER A 284 13.67 -1.96 4.59
N GLN A 285 13.47 -1.61 5.86
CA GLN A 285 12.59 -0.51 6.26
C GLN A 285 13.01 0.83 5.63
N ARG A 286 14.31 1.08 5.47
CA ARG A 286 14.83 2.31 4.87
C ARG A 286 14.32 2.50 3.44
N GLU A 287 14.18 1.41 2.70
CA GLU A 287 13.69 1.45 1.32
C GLU A 287 12.15 1.38 1.24
N TRP A 288 11.50 0.59 2.11
CA TRP A 288 10.13 0.15 1.91
C TRP A 288 9.13 0.58 2.98
N LEU A 289 9.52 1.29 4.05
CA LEU A 289 8.54 1.69 5.08
C LEU A 289 7.42 2.52 4.45
N PRO A 290 6.13 2.16 4.62
CA PRO A 290 5.03 2.95 4.10
C PRO A 290 5.04 4.38 4.65
N ARG A 291 4.55 5.34 3.87
CA ARG A 291 4.47 6.76 4.27
C ARG A 291 3.04 7.25 4.24
N SER A 292 2.68 8.03 5.23
CA SER A 292 1.38 8.68 5.35
C SER A 292 1.44 10.13 4.84
N PRO A 293 0.49 10.55 3.98
CA PRO A 293 0.35 11.95 3.57
C PRO A 293 -0.17 12.86 4.69
N SER A 294 -0.95 12.33 5.62
CA SER A 294 -1.50 13.05 6.77
C SER A 294 -0.53 13.18 7.94
N GLY A 295 0.63 12.51 7.89
CA GLY A 295 1.57 12.44 9.00
C GLY A 295 1.20 11.43 10.09
N SER A 296 0.22 10.55 9.85
CA SER A 296 -0.10 9.46 10.76
C SER A 296 1.10 8.56 11.00
N THR A 297 1.23 8.05 12.21
CA THR A 297 2.38 7.26 12.63
C THR A 297 2.44 5.92 11.89
N VAL A 298 3.58 5.62 11.29
CA VAL A 298 3.90 4.34 10.67
C VAL A 298 5.19 3.81 11.29
N LEU A 299 5.11 2.65 11.93
CA LEU A 299 6.24 2.02 12.61
C LEU A 299 6.65 0.75 11.88
N GLY A 300 7.94 0.63 11.55
CA GLY A 300 8.52 -0.60 11.04
C GLY A 300 9.20 -1.40 12.14
N ILE A 301 9.04 -2.72 12.14
CA ILE A 301 9.70 -3.63 13.06
C ILE A 301 10.41 -4.73 12.26
N GLY A 302 11.55 -5.19 12.75
CA GLY A 302 12.37 -6.19 12.06
C GLY A 302 13.03 -5.65 10.80
N GLY A 303 13.34 -6.53 9.86
CA GLY A 303 14.12 -6.22 8.67
C GLY A 303 15.62 -6.02 8.93
N PRO A 304 16.44 -6.05 7.86
CA PRO A 304 17.88 -5.85 8.01
C PRO A 304 18.23 -4.47 8.61
N PRO A 305 19.23 -4.36 9.51
CA PRO A 305 20.15 -5.42 9.96
C PRO A 305 19.62 -6.27 11.14
N VAL A 306 18.47 -5.93 11.72
CA VAL A 306 17.95 -6.52 12.99
C VAL A 306 17.49 -7.96 12.78
N SER A 307 16.69 -8.21 11.77
CA SER A 307 16.22 -9.55 11.41
C SER A 307 16.09 -9.70 9.89
N ARG A 308 15.88 -10.93 9.43
CA ARG A 308 15.61 -11.21 8.01
C ARG A 308 14.31 -11.99 7.80
N ARG A 309 13.60 -12.26 8.88
CA ARG A 309 12.37 -13.05 8.87
C ARG A 309 11.40 -12.50 9.91
N VAL A 310 10.13 -12.47 9.56
CA VAL A 310 9.07 -11.98 10.46
C VAL A 310 8.89 -12.91 11.67
N ASP A 311 9.13 -14.22 11.53
CA ASP A 311 9.07 -15.18 12.63
C ASP A 311 10.15 -14.98 13.71
N GLN A 312 11.13 -14.12 13.47
CA GLN A 312 12.13 -13.70 14.45
C GLN A 312 11.67 -12.51 15.31
N ILE A 313 10.54 -11.90 14.98
CA ILE A 313 9.96 -10.76 15.71
C ILE A 313 9.07 -11.31 16.83
N SER A 314 9.29 -10.86 18.06
CA SER A 314 8.48 -11.28 19.19
C SER A 314 7.10 -10.61 19.22
N VAL A 315 6.13 -11.24 19.88
CA VAL A 315 4.80 -10.68 20.08
C VAL A 315 4.86 -9.38 20.89
N GLU A 316 5.77 -9.31 21.84
CA GLU A 316 5.98 -8.17 22.73
C GLU A 316 6.44 -6.94 21.95
N GLU A 317 7.37 -7.10 20.99
CA GLU A 317 7.84 -6.01 20.13
C GLU A 317 6.70 -5.47 19.26
N VAL A 318 5.91 -6.35 18.61
CA VAL A 318 4.77 -5.95 17.79
C VAL A 318 3.71 -5.25 18.62
N PHE A 319 3.38 -5.80 19.80
CA PHE A 319 2.39 -5.22 20.69
C PHE A 319 2.83 -3.86 21.25
N ALA A 320 4.09 -3.73 21.68
CA ALA A 320 4.62 -2.47 22.20
C ALA A 320 4.58 -1.35 21.12
N ALA A 321 4.97 -1.67 19.89
CA ALA A 321 4.89 -0.74 18.79
C ALA A 321 3.45 -0.35 18.47
N TRP A 322 2.52 -1.32 18.40
CA TRP A 322 1.12 -1.02 18.16
C TRP A 322 0.51 -0.19 19.29
N ARG A 323 0.82 -0.50 20.54
CA ARG A 323 0.35 0.26 21.71
C ARG A 323 0.80 1.71 21.66
N SER A 324 1.99 2.00 21.12
CA SER A 324 2.49 3.37 20.96
C SER A 324 1.75 4.19 19.92
N LEU A 325 0.94 3.56 19.05
CA LEU A 325 0.04 4.25 18.12
C LEU A 325 -1.20 4.82 18.82
N LEU A 326 -1.53 4.29 20.01
CA LEU A 326 -2.70 4.74 20.75
C LEU A 326 -2.40 6.07 21.42
N PRO A 327 -3.36 7.01 21.48
CA PRO A 327 -3.19 8.23 22.26
C PRO A 327 -2.86 7.84 23.71
N ALA A 328 -1.92 8.55 24.32
CA ALA A 328 -1.62 8.36 25.74
C ALA A 328 -2.93 8.51 26.53
N VAL A 329 -3.26 7.50 27.32
CA VAL A 329 -4.37 7.60 28.28
C VAL A 329 -3.93 8.65 29.31
N HIS A 330 -4.28 9.91 29.08
CA HIS A 330 -4.19 10.91 30.13
C HIS A 330 -5.17 10.50 31.20
N ASP A 331 -4.64 10.20 32.38
CA ASP A 331 -5.36 9.93 33.61
C ASP A 331 -6.42 11.02 33.81
N ARG A 332 -7.66 10.77 33.40
CA ARG A 332 -8.81 11.61 33.71
C ARG A 332 -9.30 11.34 35.13
N GLN A 333 -8.37 11.18 36.08
CA GLN A 333 -8.65 11.10 37.51
C GLN A 333 -7.89 12.20 38.26
N ALA A 334 -8.20 13.45 37.99
CA ALA A 334 -7.94 14.54 38.95
C ALA A 334 -8.61 15.81 38.48
N HIS A 335 -9.93 15.91 38.56
CA HIS A 335 -10.64 17.15 38.83
C HIS A 335 -12.12 16.81 39.07
N ALA A 336 -12.38 16.24 40.22
CA ALA A 336 -13.71 16.41 40.86
C ALA A 336 -13.73 17.84 41.37
N PRO A 337 -14.74 18.69 41.05
CA PRO A 337 -14.88 19.94 41.69
C PRO A 337 -15.26 19.71 43.16
N VAL A 338 -14.42 20.21 44.06
CA VAL A 338 -14.76 20.37 45.46
C VAL A 338 -16.00 21.26 45.51
N GLN A 339 -17.12 20.68 45.89
CA GLN A 339 -18.31 21.46 46.31
C GLN A 339 -17.94 22.12 47.63
N SER A 340 -17.77 23.43 47.61
CA SER A 340 -17.75 24.27 48.81
C SER A 340 -19.18 24.52 49.23
N GLU A 341 -19.50 24.16 50.49
CA GLU A 341 -20.66 24.57 51.26
C GLU A 341 -20.78 26.11 51.33
#